data_affac0b305be9021ea9ea6044e338bcc
#
_entry.id   affac0b305be9021ea9ea6044e338bcc
#
_cell.length_a   1.000
_cell.length_b   1.000
_cell.length_c   1.000
_cell.angle_alpha   90.00
_cell.angle_beta   90.00
_cell.angle_gamma   90.00
#
_symmetry.space_group_name_H-M   'P 1'
#
loop_
_entity.id
_entity.type
_entity.pdbx_description
1 polymer ?
#
loop_
_entity_poly.entity_id
_entity_poly.type
_entity_poly.pdbx_seq_one_letter_code
_entity_poly.pdbx_strand_id
1 'polypeptide(L)'
;MVLEGFVKGRNNNFNLLRMVAAFSILIFHSFSLPHQETQKFFSFHIGDIDDFFVHIFFVTSGFLVTASLLHRQSLADFLWARALRIFPALFFMLVLSVILIGLFFSTLSFRDYFTNSDVYYYFVKCLTLFSGVVYHLPGAFSENPTTAINGSLWTLPYEVKLYALLVSGWVALKIISPLKNEKLFKVFISIIYISLALYLLVSIVLVEEYSEGKVVRFMFFAGSFF
;
A
#
# COMPACT_ATOMS: atom_id res chain seq x y z
N MET A 1 -18.50 -19.53 3.84
CA MET A 1 -19.62 -19.53 4.81
C MET A 1 -19.21 -19.13 6.24
N VAL A 2 -18.02 -19.43 6.73
CA VAL A 2 -17.61 -19.08 8.10
C VAL A 2 -17.24 -17.58 8.25
N LEU A 3 -16.69 -16.96 7.21
CA LEU A 3 -16.18 -15.56 7.26
C LEU A 3 -17.27 -14.49 7.03
N GLU A 4 -18.38 -14.85 6.38
CA GLU A 4 -19.50 -13.93 6.12
C GLU A 4 -20.13 -13.37 7.42
N GLY A 5 -20.08 -14.15 8.51
CA GLY A 5 -20.53 -13.74 9.84
C GLY A 5 -19.59 -12.71 10.51
N PHE A 6 -18.30 -12.75 10.20
CA PHE A 6 -17.30 -11.83 10.76
C PHE A 6 -17.21 -10.49 10.01
N VAL A 7 -17.73 -10.44 8.77
CA VAL A 7 -17.75 -9.21 7.95
C VAL A 7 -18.98 -8.35 8.22
N LYS A 8 -20.07 -8.95 8.68
CA LYS A 8 -21.33 -8.26 9.03
C LYS A 8 -21.21 -7.56 10.39
N GLY A 9 -20.49 -6.44 10.43
CA GLY A 9 -20.46 -5.60 11.62
C GLY A 9 -19.22 -4.73 11.71
N ARG A 10 -19.33 -3.59 12.41
CA ARG A 10 -18.19 -2.74 12.78
C ARG A 10 -17.20 -3.41 13.76
N ASN A 11 -17.53 -4.57 14.29
CA ASN A 11 -16.77 -5.28 15.33
C ASN A 11 -15.88 -6.39 14.76
N ASN A 12 -15.22 -6.16 13.61
CA ASN A 12 -14.21 -7.08 13.16
C ASN A 12 -12.80 -6.59 13.55
N ASN A 13 -11.96 -7.50 13.99
CA ASN A 13 -10.60 -7.21 14.40
C ASN A 13 -9.65 -6.89 13.23
N PHE A 14 -10.12 -6.97 11.96
CA PHE A 14 -9.28 -6.69 10.79
C PHE A 14 -8.78 -5.24 10.73
N ASN A 15 -9.61 -4.27 11.14
CA ASN A 15 -9.17 -2.88 11.22
C ASN A 15 -8.11 -2.68 12.33
N LEU A 16 -8.25 -3.40 13.45
CA LEU A 16 -7.26 -3.41 14.52
C LEU A 16 -5.96 -4.04 14.02
N LEU A 17 -6.01 -5.19 13.35
CA LEU A 17 -4.84 -5.85 12.76
C LEU A 17 -4.09 -4.93 11.79
N ARG A 18 -4.82 -4.21 10.93
CA ARG A 18 -4.22 -3.25 10.00
C ARG A 18 -3.59 -2.06 10.72
N MET A 19 -4.24 -1.57 11.77
CA MET A 19 -3.69 -0.50 12.59
C MET A 19 -2.40 -0.95 13.29
N VAL A 20 -2.41 -2.12 13.90
CA VAL A 20 -1.21 -2.70 14.54
C VAL A 20 -0.10 -2.91 13.52
N ALA A 21 -0.39 -3.50 12.36
CA ALA A 21 0.58 -3.69 11.29
C ALA A 21 1.19 -2.35 10.82
N ALA A 22 0.36 -1.33 10.57
CA ALA A 22 0.83 -0.02 10.16
C ALA A 22 1.70 0.67 11.22
N PHE A 23 1.36 0.56 12.51
CA PHE A 23 2.17 1.05 13.60
C PHE A 23 3.51 0.31 13.72
N SER A 24 3.49 -1.01 13.56
CA SER A 24 4.71 -1.82 13.57
C SER A 24 5.65 -1.43 12.43
N ILE A 25 5.13 -1.29 11.21
CA ILE A 25 5.89 -0.81 10.06
C ILE A 25 6.52 0.56 10.36
N LEU A 26 5.78 1.51 10.93
CA LEU A 26 6.30 2.82 11.27
C LEU A 26 7.45 2.73 12.29
N ILE A 27 7.28 1.90 13.33
CA ILE A 27 8.30 1.70 14.37
C ILE A 27 9.55 1.06 13.76
N PHE A 28 9.42 -0.06 13.04
CA PHE A 28 10.57 -0.76 12.48
C PHE A 28 11.29 0.05 11.40
N HIS A 29 10.58 0.79 10.56
CA HIS A 29 11.19 1.73 9.63
C HIS A 29 11.99 2.84 10.32
N SER A 30 11.56 3.32 11.48
CA SER A 30 12.31 4.33 12.23
C SER A 30 13.65 3.81 12.76
N PHE A 31 13.78 2.49 12.94
CA PHE A 31 15.03 1.86 13.32
C PHE A 31 15.90 1.45 12.12
N SER A 32 15.30 1.03 11.01
CA SER A 32 16.03 0.56 9.83
C SER A 32 16.68 1.70 9.04
N LEU A 33 16.05 2.86 8.93
CA LEU A 33 16.54 4.00 8.18
C LEU A 33 17.90 4.55 8.66
N PRO A 34 18.17 4.71 9.99
CA PRO A 34 19.45 5.22 10.46
C PRO A 34 20.61 4.22 10.41
N HIS A 35 20.35 2.93 10.36
CA HIS A 35 21.33 1.90 10.73
C HIS A 35 21.51 0.79 9.69
N GLN A 36 21.33 1.04 8.41
CA GLN A 36 21.57 0.04 7.34
C GLN A 36 21.41 -1.41 7.81
N GLU A 37 20.37 -2.08 7.43
CA GLU A 37 20.04 -3.53 7.41
C GLU A 37 20.64 -4.52 8.43
N THR A 38 21.63 -4.14 9.24
CA THR A 38 22.37 -5.06 10.11
C THR A 38 21.78 -5.20 11.52
N GLN A 39 20.75 -4.41 11.87
CA GLN A 39 20.19 -4.49 13.22
C GLN A 39 19.25 -5.69 13.35
N LYS A 40 19.51 -6.46 14.42
CA LYS A 40 18.66 -7.56 14.83
C LYS A 40 17.82 -7.15 16.03
N PHE A 41 16.55 -7.49 15.97
CA PHE A 41 15.65 -7.44 17.13
C PHE A 41 15.40 -8.88 17.57
N PHE A 42 15.88 -9.25 18.76
CA PHE A 42 16.05 -10.63 19.19
C PHE A 42 16.95 -11.40 18.21
N SER A 43 16.41 -12.43 17.54
CA SER A 43 17.16 -13.26 16.56
C SER A 43 16.78 -12.95 15.11
N PHE A 44 15.91 -11.96 14.86
CA PHE A 44 15.40 -11.62 13.54
C PHE A 44 16.04 -10.34 13.02
N HIS A 45 16.27 -10.24 11.71
CA HIS A 45 16.63 -8.96 11.11
C HIS A 45 15.40 -8.03 11.14
N ILE A 46 15.63 -6.74 11.40
CA ILE A 46 14.53 -5.76 11.49
C ILE A 46 13.76 -5.67 10.17
N GLY A 47 14.47 -5.80 9.02
CA GLY A 47 13.83 -5.85 7.70
C GLY A 47 12.83 -7.01 7.54
N ASP A 48 13.18 -8.21 8.01
CA ASP A 48 12.27 -9.38 7.93
C ASP A 48 11.00 -9.17 8.75
N ILE A 49 11.11 -8.48 9.89
CA ILE A 49 9.96 -8.15 10.75
C ILE A 49 9.08 -7.09 10.08
N ASP A 50 9.68 -6.09 9.47
CA ASP A 50 8.97 -5.05 8.74
C ASP A 50 8.18 -5.63 7.56
N ASP A 51 8.82 -6.45 6.74
CA ASP A 51 8.19 -7.18 5.64
C ASP A 51 7.01 -8.04 6.11
N PHE A 52 7.15 -8.73 7.24
CA PHE A 52 6.06 -9.51 7.83
C PHE A 52 4.81 -8.66 8.11
N PHE A 53 4.99 -7.46 8.68
CA PHE A 53 3.86 -6.56 8.94
C PHE A 53 3.29 -5.95 7.65
N VAL A 54 4.11 -5.67 6.65
CA VAL A 54 3.66 -5.26 5.31
C VAL A 54 2.79 -6.37 4.69
N HIS A 55 3.20 -7.62 4.79
CA HIS A 55 2.42 -8.77 4.28
C HIS A 55 1.06 -8.90 4.97
N ILE A 56 1.01 -8.80 6.32
CA ILE A 56 -0.26 -8.79 7.07
C ILE A 56 -1.16 -7.64 6.61
N PHE A 57 -0.58 -6.45 6.43
CA PHE A 57 -1.32 -5.28 5.97
C PHE A 57 -1.95 -5.51 4.60
N PHE A 58 -1.20 -6.09 3.64
CA PHE A 58 -1.71 -6.34 2.28
C PHE A 58 -2.74 -7.46 2.24
N VAL A 59 -2.56 -8.56 2.97
CA VAL A 59 -3.55 -9.65 3.08
C VAL A 59 -4.87 -9.12 3.63
N THR A 60 -4.83 -8.43 4.76
CA THR A 60 -6.03 -7.86 5.39
C THR A 60 -6.68 -6.76 4.54
N SER A 61 -5.87 -6.02 3.77
CA SER A 61 -6.35 -5.02 2.80
C SER A 61 -7.10 -5.69 1.65
N GLY A 62 -6.52 -6.73 1.06
CA GLY A 62 -7.15 -7.51 -0.03
C GLY A 62 -8.52 -8.01 0.39
N PHE A 63 -8.62 -8.61 1.57
CA PHE A 63 -9.88 -9.05 2.15
C PHE A 63 -10.93 -7.94 2.26
N LEU A 64 -10.61 -6.88 3.02
CA LEU A 64 -11.56 -5.81 3.31
C LEU A 64 -11.97 -5.01 2.06
N VAL A 65 -11.05 -4.82 1.12
CA VAL A 65 -11.31 -4.06 -0.10
C VAL A 65 -12.20 -4.85 -1.05
N THR A 66 -11.92 -6.15 -1.23
CA THR A 66 -12.74 -7.04 -2.05
C THR A 66 -14.15 -7.18 -1.46
N ALA A 67 -14.26 -7.43 -0.17
CA ALA A 67 -15.54 -7.46 0.51
C ALA A 67 -16.33 -6.14 0.33
N SER A 68 -15.65 -5.00 0.48
CA SER A 68 -16.25 -3.67 0.27
C SER A 68 -16.74 -3.47 -1.17
N LEU A 69 -15.99 -3.94 -2.18
CA LEU A 69 -16.38 -3.84 -3.59
C LEU A 69 -17.61 -4.71 -3.90
N LEU A 70 -17.62 -5.95 -3.37
CA LEU A 70 -18.73 -6.89 -3.59
C LEU A 70 -20.03 -6.47 -2.90
N HIS A 71 -19.93 -5.78 -1.75
CA HIS A 71 -21.11 -5.32 -1.01
C HIS A 71 -21.63 -3.95 -1.45
N ARG A 72 -20.82 -3.13 -2.11
CA ARG A 72 -21.25 -1.81 -2.58
C ARG A 72 -21.92 -1.93 -3.95
N GLN A 73 -23.08 -1.29 -4.09
CA GLN A 73 -23.79 -1.24 -5.37
C GLN A 73 -23.23 -0.17 -6.32
N SER A 74 -22.57 0.86 -5.78
CA SER A 74 -22.00 1.99 -6.50
C SER A 74 -20.49 1.93 -6.55
N LEU A 75 -19.96 1.87 -7.78
CA LEU A 75 -18.52 1.94 -8.02
C LEU A 75 -17.93 3.31 -7.65
N ALA A 76 -18.70 4.37 -7.90
CA ALA A 76 -18.29 5.73 -7.54
C ALA A 76 -18.10 5.89 -6.03
N ASP A 77 -19.03 5.36 -5.23
CA ASP A 77 -18.93 5.40 -3.76
C ASP A 77 -17.75 4.55 -3.24
N PHE A 78 -17.46 3.44 -3.93
CA PHE A 78 -16.29 2.63 -3.59
C PHE A 78 -15.00 3.42 -3.83
N LEU A 79 -14.83 3.98 -5.03
CA LEU A 79 -13.63 4.76 -5.38
C LEU A 79 -13.48 6.00 -4.50
N TRP A 80 -14.57 6.71 -4.25
CA TRP A 80 -14.58 7.89 -3.38
C TRP A 80 -14.15 7.56 -1.94
N ALA A 81 -14.67 6.46 -1.39
CA ALA A 81 -14.28 6.02 -0.06
C ALA A 81 -12.80 5.61 0.03
N ARG A 82 -12.21 5.07 -1.05
CA ARG A 82 -10.77 4.76 -1.10
C ARG A 82 -9.93 6.03 -1.25
N ALA A 83 -10.36 6.95 -2.10
CA ALA A 83 -9.69 8.24 -2.26
C ALA A 83 -9.66 9.03 -0.94
N LEU A 84 -10.78 9.16 -0.26
CA LEU A 84 -10.86 9.83 1.06
C LEU A 84 -10.03 9.14 2.15
N ARG A 85 -9.75 7.86 1.99
CA ARG A 85 -8.91 7.12 2.93
C ARG A 85 -7.42 7.41 2.78
N ILE A 86 -6.94 7.64 1.55
CA ILE A 86 -5.51 7.78 1.22
C ILE A 86 -5.13 9.26 1.10
N PHE A 87 -5.77 9.99 0.21
CA PHE A 87 -5.29 11.29 -0.25
C PHE A 87 -5.29 12.39 0.80
N PRO A 88 -6.26 12.54 1.73
CA PRO A 88 -6.19 13.59 2.73
C PRO A 88 -4.98 13.45 3.65
N ALA A 89 -4.75 12.26 4.20
CA ALA A 89 -3.62 11.99 5.07
C ALA A 89 -2.28 12.14 4.33
N LEU A 90 -2.20 11.61 3.10
CA LEU A 90 -1.03 11.75 2.24
C LEU A 90 -0.72 13.23 1.95
N PHE A 91 -1.73 14.03 1.60
CA PHE A 91 -1.55 15.46 1.33
C PHE A 91 -0.96 16.18 2.55
N PHE A 92 -1.57 16.03 3.72
CA PHE A 92 -1.07 16.65 4.95
C PHE A 92 0.34 16.20 5.31
N MET A 93 0.63 14.92 5.18
CA MET A 93 1.96 14.38 5.44
C MET A 93 3.00 14.97 4.48
N LEU A 94 2.69 15.07 3.19
CA LEU A 94 3.59 15.67 2.20
C LEU A 94 3.83 17.17 2.47
N VAL A 95 2.77 17.92 2.81
CA VAL A 95 2.90 19.35 3.19
C VAL A 95 3.81 19.48 4.41
N LEU A 96 3.58 18.69 5.46
CA LEU A 96 4.42 18.71 6.65
C LEU A 96 5.86 18.31 6.34
N SER A 97 6.07 17.27 5.52
CA SER A 97 7.41 16.84 5.12
C SER A 97 8.16 17.94 4.38
N VAL A 98 7.52 18.59 3.39
CA VAL A 98 8.15 19.67 2.62
C VAL A 98 8.48 20.87 3.52
N ILE A 99 7.55 21.28 4.39
CA ILE A 99 7.74 22.45 5.25
C ILE A 99 8.74 22.15 6.35
N LEU A 100 8.51 21.12 7.17
CA LEU A 100 9.33 20.86 8.36
C LEU A 100 10.74 20.41 7.99
N ILE A 101 10.87 19.50 7.02
CA ILE A 101 12.20 19.02 6.62
C ILE A 101 12.97 20.10 5.88
N GLY A 102 12.30 20.87 5.01
CA GLY A 102 12.95 22.00 4.34
C GLY A 102 13.43 23.08 5.29
N LEU A 103 12.67 23.37 6.36
CA LEU A 103 13.05 24.40 7.33
C LEU A 103 14.15 23.95 8.32
N PHE A 104 14.12 22.69 8.76
CA PHE A 104 14.94 22.24 9.89
C PHE A 104 16.09 21.32 9.50
N PHE A 105 16.01 20.65 8.35
CA PHE A 105 16.94 19.56 7.97
C PHE A 105 17.56 19.73 6.59
N SER A 106 17.23 20.79 5.84
CA SER A 106 17.89 21.08 4.57
C SER A 106 19.15 21.95 4.78
N THR A 107 20.21 21.64 4.06
CA THR A 107 21.44 22.45 4.00
C THR A 107 21.30 23.66 3.08
N LEU A 108 20.23 23.74 2.30
CA LEU A 108 19.96 24.88 1.41
C LEU A 108 19.40 26.08 2.17
N SER A 109 19.63 27.28 1.63
CA SER A 109 18.95 28.47 2.13
C SER A 109 17.42 28.32 1.92
N PHE A 110 16.63 29.00 2.76
CA PHE A 110 15.17 28.99 2.62
C PHE A 110 14.71 29.35 1.20
N ARG A 111 15.33 30.36 0.60
CA ARG A 111 15.01 30.79 -0.76
C ARG A 111 15.35 29.70 -1.78
N ASP A 112 16.57 29.18 -1.72
CA ASP A 112 17.04 28.18 -2.68
C ASP A 112 16.23 26.88 -2.58
N TYR A 113 15.83 26.49 -1.38
CA TYR A 113 14.98 25.33 -1.16
C TYR A 113 13.59 25.50 -1.79
N PHE A 114 12.88 26.59 -1.47
CA PHE A 114 11.51 26.80 -1.96
C PHE A 114 11.44 27.27 -3.43
N THR A 115 12.55 27.66 -4.04
CA THR A 115 12.62 27.91 -5.49
C THR A 115 13.10 26.70 -6.29
N ASN A 116 13.52 25.62 -5.62
CA ASN A 116 14.00 24.41 -6.28
C ASN A 116 12.82 23.59 -6.84
N SER A 117 12.91 23.27 -8.14
CA SER A 117 11.88 22.47 -8.85
C SER A 117 11.69 21.09 -8.27
N ASP A 118 12.74 20.48 -7.67
CA ASP A 118 12.68 19.12 -7.14
C ASP A 118 11.79 19.02 -5.90
N VAL A 119 11.61 20.11 -5.15
CA VAL A 119 10.66 20.16 -4.03
C VAL A 119 9.22 19.98 -4.54
N TYR A 120 8.87 20.68 -5.62
CA TYR A 120 7.55 20.57 -6.23
C TYR A 120 7.36 19.23 -6.94
N TYR A 121 8.42 18.75 -7.60
CA TYR A 121 8.42 17.42 -8.21
C TYR A 121 8.17 16.33 -7.18
N TYR A 122 8.87 16.35 -6.03
CA TYR A 122 8.63 15.44 -4.91
C TYR A 122 7.16 15.47 -4.49
N PHE A 123 6.62 16.66 -4.24
CA PHE A 123 5.24 16.83 -3.77
C PHE A 123 4.23 16.25 -4.76
N VAL A 124 4.28 16.66 -6.03
CA VAL A 124 3.34 16.23 -7.07
C VAL A 124 3.48 14.75 -7.37
N LYS A 125 4.73 14.26 -7.48
CA LYS A 125 5.02 12.86 -7.77
C LYS A 125 4.49 11.93 -6.67
N CYS A 126 4.75 12.27 -5.41
CA CYS A 126 4.27 11.49 -4.27
C CYS A 126 2.75 11.60 -4.09
N LEU A 127 2.15 12.77 -4.37
CA LEU A 127 0.70 12.96 -4.25
C LEU A 127 -0.08 12.17 -5.31
N THR A 128 0.43 12.09 -6.54
CA THR A 128 -0.27 11.39 -7.63
C THR A 128 -0.19 9.88 -7.53
N LEU A 129 0.83 9.33 -6.90
CA LEU A 129 1.08 7.88 -6.72
C LEU A 129 1.12 7.06 -8.03
N PHE A 130 0.98 7.68 -9.19
CA PHE A 130 0.76 6.99 -10.46
C PHE A 130 1.99 6.22 -10.94
N SER A 131 3.16 6.84 -10.88
CA SER A 131 4.40 6.29 -11.43
C SER A 131 5.48 6.04 -10.37
N GLY A 132 5.07 5.72 -9.14
CA GLY A 132 5.96 5.55 -7.99
C GLY A 132 6.11 6.82 -7.17
N VAL A 133 7.04 6.83 -6.24
CA VAL A 133 7.31 7.92 -5.30
C VAL A 133 8.77 8.35 -5.38
N VAL A 134 9.06 9.54 -4.89
CA VAL A 134 10.41 10.07 -4.68
C VAL A 134 10.65 10.12 -3.17
N TYR A 135 11.87 9.79 -2.75
CA TYR A 135 12.20 9.67 -1.32
C TYR A 135 13.03 10.84 -0.79
N HIS A 136 13.53 11.69 -1.67
CA HIS A 136 14.53 12.70 -1.32
C HIS A 136 13.99 14.11 -1.55
N LEU A 137 14.34 15.03 -0.64
CA LEU A 137 14.18 16.46 -0.82
C LEU A 137 15.56 17.14 -0.93
N PRO A 138 15.71 18.20 -1.71
CA PRO A 138 16.98 18.88 -1.92
C PRO A 138 17.64 19.33 -0.60
N GLY A 139 18.90 18.91 -0.42
CA GLY A 139 19.69 19.25 0.75
C GLY A 139 19.26 18.61 2.06
N ALA A 140 18.20 17.80 2.08
CA ALA A 140 17.71 17.18 3.29
C ALA A 140 18.54 15.95 3.66
N PHE A 141 18.94 15.85 4.94
CA PHE A 141 19.69 14.73 5.52
C PHE A 141 20.94 14.33 4.74
N SER A 142 21.61 15.31 4.09
CA SER A 142 22.79 15.05 3.22
C SER A 142 23.98 14.40 3.95
N GLU A 143 24.04 14.53 5.28
CA GLU A 143 25.09 13.94 6.11
C GLU A 143 24.70 12.56 6.71
N ASN A 144 23.47 12.12 6.49
CA ASN A 144 22.99 10.85 7.03
C ASN A 144 23.33 9.67 6.08
N PRO A 145 23.44 8.44 6.60
CA PRO A 145 23.64 7.24 5.79
C PRO A 145 22.55 7.05 4.72
N THR A 146 21.33 7.50 4.99
CA THR A 146 20.24 7.57 4.02
C THR A 146 19.62 8.97 4.01
N THR A 147 19.35 9.47 2.82
CA THR A 147 18.66 10.76 2.60
C THR A 147 17.15 10.58 2.38
N ALA A 148 16.65 9.35 2.57
CA ALA A 148 15.23 9.04 2.41
C ALA A 148 14.40 9.64 3.54
N ILE A 149 13.33 10.37 3.17
CA ILE A 149 12.46 11.07 4.13
C ILE A 149 11.32 10.17 4.59
N ASN A 150 10.63 9.55 3.65
CA ASN A 150 9.42 8.75 3.89
C ASN A 150 9.54 7.42 3.15
N GLY A 151 10.41 6.52 3.64
CA GLY A 151 10.65 5.23 3.02
C GLY A 151 9.36 4.41 2.83
N SER A 152 8.47 4.40 3.83
CA SER A 152 7.20 3.65 3.82
C SER A 152 6.22 4.04 2.69
N LEU A 153 6.44 5.16 1.99
CA LEU A 153 5.59 5.56 0.86
C LEU A 153 5.62 4.58 -0.32
N TRP A 154 6.62 3.71 -0.42
CA TRP A 154 6.76 2.77 -1.53
C TRP A 154 5.54 1.85 -1.71
N THR A 155 4.82 1.56 -0.63
CA THR A 155 3.65 0.67 -0.63
C THR A 155 2.39 1.31 -1.21
N LEU A 156 2.22 2.63 -1.09
CA LEU A 156 1.00 3.33 -1.52
C LEU A 156 0.71 3.24 -3.03
N PRO A 157 1.71 3.38 -3.94
CA PRO A 157 1.49 3.16 -5.37
C PRO A 157 0.98 1.74 -5.68
N TYR A 158 1.45 0.73 -4.95
CA TYR A 158 0.96 -0.64 -5.10
C TYR A 158 -0.48 -0.76 -4.62
N GLU A 159 -0.83 -0.17 -3.48
CA GLU A 159 -2.19 -0.18 -2.95
C GLU A 159 -3.18 0.44 -3.95
N VAL A 160 -2.86 1.61 -4.51
CA VAL A 160 -3.71 2.28 -5.52
C VAL A 160 -3.84 1.46 -6.81
N LYS A 161 -2.73 0.90 -7.30
CA LYS A 161 -2.74 0.02 -8.49
C LYS A 161 -3.56 -1.24 -8.27
N LEU A 162 -3.50 -1.83 -7.08
CA LEU A 162 -4.29 -3.00 -6.72
C LEU A 162 -5.78 -2.70 -6.63
N TYR A 163 -6.15 -1.52 -6.13
CA TYR A 163 -7.56 -1.06 -6.17
C TYR A 163 -8.04 -0.88 -7.61
N ALA A 164 -7.23 -0.27 -8.46
CA ALA A 164 -7.57 -0.09 -9.87
C ALA A 164 -7.73 -1.43 -10.60
N LEU A 165 -6.81 -2.39 -10.35
CA LEU A 165 -6.84 -3.72 -10.94
C LEU A 165 -8.07 -4.51 -10.48
N LEU A 166 -8.40 -4.47 -9.19
CA LEU A 166 -9.59 -5.09 -8.63
C LEU A 166 -10.88 -4.55 -9.27
N VAL A 167 -10.97 -3.22 -9.40
CA VAL A 167 -12.10 -2.54 -10.04
C VAL A 167 -12.21 -2.90 -11.51
N SER A 168 -11.08 -2.87 -12.24
CA SER A 168 -11.05 -3.20 -13.67
C SER A 168 -11.51 -4.64 -13.92
N GLY A 169 -11.03 -5.59 -13.10
CA GLY A 169 -11.50 -6.98 -13.16
C GLY A 169 -13.00 -7.12 -12.91
N TRP A 170 -13.50 -6.41 -11.89
CA TRP A 170 -14.94 -6.42 -11.57
C TRP A 170 -15.80 -5.81 -12.68
N VAL A 171 -15.37 -4.68 -13.28
CA VAL A 171 -16.06 -4.04 -14.42
C VAL A 171 -16.05 -4.95 -15.65
N ALA A 172 -14.89 -5.50 -16.00
CA ALA A 172 -14.75 -6.41 -17.13
C ALA A 172 -15.69 -7.62 -17.00
N LEU A 173 -15.77 -8.21 -15.82
CA LEU A 173 -16.69 -9.33 -15.55
C LEU A 173 -18.16 -8.93 -15.66
N LYS A 174 -18.54 -7.74 -15.20
CA LYS A 174 -19.91 -7.24 -15.38
C LYS A 174 -20.30 -7.02 -16.84
N ILE A 175 -19.34 -6.62 -17.68
CA ILE A 175 -19.55 -6.41 -19.11
C ILE A 175 -19.65 -7.74 -19.86
N ILE A 176 -18.71 -8.67 -19.58
CA ILE A 176 -18.58 -9.94 -20.31
C ILE A 176 -19.70 -10.91 -19.93
N SER A 177 -20.08 -10.94 -18.68
CA SER A 177 -21.06 -11.90 -18.16
C SER A 177 -22.15 -11.17 -17.38
N PRO A 178 -23.27 -10.82 -18.02
CA PRO A 178 -24.46 -10.29 -17.35
C PRO A 178 -25.15 -11.42 -16.55
N LEU A 179 -24.40 -12.10 -15.68
CA LEU A 179 -24.90 -13.14 -14.83
C LEU A 179 -25.94 -12.55 -13.88
N LYS A 180 -27.20 -12.88 -14.09
CA LYS A 180 -28.29 -12.54 -13.17
C LYS A 180 -28.12 -13.17 -11.79
N ASN A 181 -27.28 -14.19 -11.66
CA ASN A 181 -27.02 -14.89 -10.41
C ASN A 181 -25.80 -14.33 -9.71
N GLU A 182 -26.06 -13.55 -8.65
CA GLU A 182 -25.02 -12.92 -7.82
C GLU A 182 -24.03 -13.92 -7.19
N LYS A 183 -24.50 -15.13 -6.85
CA LYS A 183 -23.63 -16.18 -6.29
C LYS A 183 -22.62 -16.68 -7.32
N LEU A 184 -23.07 -16.96 -8.55
CA LEU A 184 -22.17 -17.40 -9.63
C LEU A 184 -21.17 -16.30 -9.98
N PHE A 185 -21.57 -15.03 -9.96
CA PHE A 185 -20.69 -13.91 -10.18
C PHE A 185 -19.60 -13.81 -9.13
N LYS A 186 -19.93 -13.96 -7.83
CA LYS A 186 -18.96 -13.98 -6.72
C LYS A 186 -17.98 -15.13 -6.85
N VAL A 187 -18.47 -16.34 -7.18
CA VAL A 187 -17.60 -17.52 -7.39
C VAL A 187 -16.62 -17.29 -8.54
N PHE A 188 -17.10 -16.72 -9.65
CA PHE A 188 -16.26 -16.46 -10.82
C PHE A 188 -15.15 -15.41 -10.54
N ILE A 189 -15.49 -14.33 -9.82
CA ILE A 189 -14.51 -13.36 -9.32
C ILE A 189 -13.46 -14.04 -8.43
N SER A 190 -13.89 -14.86 -7.48
CA SER A 190 -12.99 -15.56 -6.58
C SER A 190 -12.03 -16.47 -7.34
N ILE A 191 -12.50 -17.21 -8.34
CA ILE A 191 -11.63 -18.04 -9.19
C ILE A 191 -10.57 -17.20 -9.90
N ILE A 192 -10.92 -16.04 -10.45
CA ILE A 192 -9.96 -15.18 -11.14
C ILE A 192 -8.88 -14.67 -10.17
N TYR A 193 -9.27 -14.24 -8.99
CA TYR A 193 -8.30 -13.77 -7.99
C TYR A 193 -7.41 -14.88 -7.46
N ILE A 194 -7.96 -16.10 -7.28
CA ILE A 194 -7.18 -17.31 -6.97
C ILE A 194 -6.15 -17.56 -8.06
N SER A 195 -6.60 -17.61 -9.31
CA SER A 195 -5.70 -17.87 -10.43
C SER A 195 -4.58 -16.82 -10.54
N LEU A 196 -4.90 -15.54 -10.28
CA LEU A 196 -3.92 -14.47 -10.27
C LEU A 196 -2.94 -14.60 -9.09
N ALA A 197 -3.42 -14.93 -7.90
CA ALA A 197 -2.57 -15.19 -6.74
C ALA A 197 -1.64 -16.40 -6.98
N LEU A 198 -2.16 -17.49 -7.52
CA LEU A 198 -1.36 -18.66 -7.88
C LEU A 198 -0.32 -18.35 -8.95
N TYR A 199 -0.68 -17.58 -9.98
CA TYR A 199 0.27 -17.12 -10.99
C TYR A 199 1.41 -16.30 -10.37
N LEU A 200 1.08 -15.36 -9.48
CA LEU A 200 2.08 -14.55 -8.78
C LEU A 200 2.97 -15.42 -7.87
N LEU A 201 2.40 -16.38 -7.15
CA LEU A 201 3.16 -17.32 -6.33
C LEU A 201 4.13 -18.14 -7.17
N VAL A 202 3.66 -18.72 -8.28
CA VAL A 202 4.50 -19.46 -9.22
C VAL A 202 5.62 -18.59 -9.77
N SER A 203 5.33 -17.33 -10.13
CA SER A 203 6.34 -16.40 -10.65
C SER A 203 7.40 -16.02 -9.62
N ILE A 204 7.05 -15.98 -8.33
CA ILE A 204 8.01 -15.73 -7.24
C ILE A 204 8.90 -16.95 -7.00
N VAL A 205 8.29 -18.15 -6.98
CA VAL A 205 8.98 -19.39 -6.58
C VAL A 205 9.81 -20.00 -7.72
N LEU A 206 9.27 -20.02 -8.96
CA LEU A 206 9.91 -20.75 -10.07
C LEU A 206 10.80 -19.88 -10.95
N VAL A 207 10.58 -18.58 -10.97
CA VAL A 207 11.35 -17.68 -11.87
C VAL A 207 12.50 -17.01 -11.12
N GLU A 208 12.69 -17.32 -9.82
CA GLU A 208 13.71 -16.74 -8.92
C GLU A 208 13.80 -15.21 -8.94
N GLU A 209 12.80 -14.55 -9.51
CA GLU A 209 12.77 -13.11 -9.61
C GLU A 209 12.05 -12.53 -8.37
N TYR A 210 12.73 -12.56 -7.23
CA TYR A 210 12.23 -11.91 -6.02
C TYR A 210 12.06 -10.41 -6.27
N SER A 211 10.87 -9.92 -6.03
CA SER A 211 10.54 -8.50 -6.06
C SER A 211 9.48 -8.25 -5.00
N GLU A 212 9.75 -7.33 -4.07
CA GLU A 212 8.80 -6.92 -3.04
C GLU A 212 7.43 -6.57 -3.63
N GLY A 213 7.43 -5.89 -4.79
CA GLY A 213 6.20 -5.59 -5.50
C GLY A 213 5.41 -6.82 -5.99
N LYS A 214 6.05 -7.95 -6.26
CA LYS A 214 5.36 -9.21 -6.59
C LYS A 214 4.75 -9.82 -5.34
N VAL A 215 5.50 -9.81 -4.23
CA VAL A 215 5.05 -10.38 -2.96
C VAL A 215 3.84 -9.62 -2.41
N VAL A 216 3.87 -8.29 -2.36
CA VAL A 216 2.72 -7.52 -1.87
C VAL A 216 1.47 -7.69 -2.74
N ARG A 217 1.63 -7.84 -4.07
CA ARG A 217 0.50 -8.18 -4.98
C ARG A 217 -0.06 -9.56 -4.70
N PHE A 218 0.82 -10.56 -4.53
CA PHE A 218 0.41 -11.91 -4.14
C PHE A 218 -0.36 -11.89 -2.81
N MET A 219 0.17 -11.25 -1.77
CA MET A 219 -0.45 -11.16 -0.47
C MET A 219 -1.83 -10.49 -0.52
N PHE A 220 -1.97 -9.41 -1.31
CA PHE A 220 -3.26 -8.75 -1.50
C PHE A 220 -4.29 -9.68 -2.14
N PHE A 221 -3.93 -10.36 -3.24
CA PHE A 221 -4.87 -11.27 -3.90
C PHE A 221 -5.14 -12.53 -3.07
N ALA A 222 -4.15 -13.05 -2.35
CA ALA A 222 -4.37 -14.12 -1.39
C ALA A 222 -5.41 -13.73 -0.30
N GLY A 223 -5.40 -12.48 0.15
CA GLY A 223 -6.42 -11.95 1.06
C GLY A 223 -7.79 -11.73 0.40
N SER A 224 -7.88 -11.66 -0.92
CA SER A 224 -9.14 -11.39 -1.64
C SER A 224 -10.05 -12.62 -1.80
N PHE A 225 -9.68 -13.74 -1.21
CA PHE A 225 -10.45 -14.97 -1.24
C PHE A 225 -11.68 -14.92 -0.33
N PHE A 226 -12.88 -14.88 -0.90
CA PHE A 226 -14.15 -15.11 -0.17
C PHE A 226 -15.29 -15.56 -1.05
#